data_365775e847e523561afd03d2c8458c5c
#
_entry.id   365775e847e523561afd03d2c8458c5c
#
_cell.length_a   1.000
_cell.length_b   1.000
_cell.length_c   1.000
_cell.angle_alpha   90.00
_cell.angle_beta   90.00
_cell.angle_gamma   90.00
#
_symmetry.space_group_name_H-M   'P 1'
#
loop_
_entity.id
_entity.type
_entity.pdbx_description
1 polymer ?
#
loop_
_entity_poly.entity_id
_entity_poly.type
_entity_poly.pdbx_seq_one_letter_code
_entity_poly.pdbx_strand_id
1 'polypeptide(L)'
;MTDQWLTVDEGWGRRAVEFATLLEPAACREYLSVHHALDVRAGDRLLDVACGSGLALELAHSRGADVAGIDASPRLVAIAADRVPDGDVRVGDMAALPWDDASFDVVTSFRGLWATTPEAIAEARRVLRPGGRIGVTAWGHVKMSPGLWALTPFTLAAPEKVDAQAKMKSLGRPVVGETVLTQAGFVGVRRHEVPFAWEFPDPGTFARALAATGPGYEAIQQVGEEEFHRFCVEVATERARQGLPLRAEIACVALIAHVPTAPVSTLLGDAAVTPEARVLADDDVAALGFLTNATRLWMHDPALHDQLFDVIIGTARAAGLSVADRGVATVRAAAEAGDTYCTLAWGQKLSKETTPEIAASVLGGSDDLLDERGKALAAWALKVASNPQGTTAADLDGLVQAGFDDAQILNLTLFVALRIAFSTVNGALGARPEPEYVDYVDPAVRVAWERAVTR
;
A
#
# COMPACT_ATOMS: atom_id res chain seq x y z
N MET A 1 21.67 -2.25 -19.27
CA MET A 1 21.56 -1.69 -17.90
C MET A 1 22.88 -0.99 -17.62
N THR A 2 22.86 0.28 -17.34
CA THR A 2 24.04 1.05 -17.00
C THR A 2 24.41 0.70 -15.55
N ASP A 3 25.67 0.33 -15.29
CA ASP A 3 26.21 0.03 -13.96
C ASP A 3 26.21 1.27 -13.01
N GLN A 4 25.12 2.03 -13.02
CA GLN A 4 24.97 3.25 -12.22
C GLN A 4 25.09 2.99 -10.70
N TRP A 5 24.71 1.80 -10.25
CA TRP A 5 24.83 1.43 -8.85
C TRP A 5 26.31 1.35 -8.40
N LEU A 6 27.26 1.05 -9.31
CA LEU A 6 28.70 1.04 -9.00
C LEU A 6 29.25 2.44 -8.64
N THR A 7 28.58 3.51 -9.08
CA THR A 7 29.00 4.88 -8.76
C THR A 7 28.55 5.34 -7.37
N VAL A 8 27.67 4.57 -6.71
CA VAL A 8 27.16 4.88 -5.36
C VAL A 8 28.26 4.90 -4.32
N ASP A 9 29.26 4.01 -4.44
CA ASP A 9 30.39 3.95 -3.51
C ASP A 9 31.24 5.23 -3.52
N GLU A 10 31.38 5.91 -4.64
CA GLU A 10 32.06 7.21 -4.70
C GLU A 10 31.29 8.31 -3.96
N GLY A 11 29.96 8.27 -4.00
CA GLY A 11 29.13 9.22 -3.30
C GLY A 11 28.99 8.94 -1.80
N TRP A 12 28.61 7.73 -1.43
CA TRP A 12 28.27 7.36 -0.05
C TRP A 12 29.37 6.61 0.68
N GLY A 13 30.11 5.74 -0.02
CA GLY A 13 31.16 4.92 0.58
C GLY A 13 32.47 5.66 0.80
N ARG A 14 32.76 6.74 0.09
CA ARG A 14 34.02 7.47 0.18
C ARG A 14 34.41 7.87 1.61
N ARG A 15 33.41 8.22 2.42
CA ARG A 15 33.54 8.58 3.84
C ARG A 15 32.68 7.67 4.72
N ALA A 16 32.74 6.36 4.46
CA ALA A 16 31.90 5.35 5.12
C ALA A 16 31.99 5.41 6.66
N VAL A 17 33.17 5.64 7.21
CA VAL A 17 33.36 5.74 8.68
C VAL A 17 32.65 6.98 9.23
N GLU A 18 32.80 8.13 8.57
CA GLU A 18 32.13 9.38 9.00
C GLU A 18 30.60 9.26 8.83
N PHE A 19 30.14 8.62 7.75
CA PHE A 19 28.71 8.30 7.59
C PHE A 19 28.23 7.45 8.76
N ALA A 20 28.89 6.34 9.05
CA ALA A 20 28.52 5.39 10.09
C ALA A 20 28.53 5.98 11.51
N THR A 21 29.44 6.93 11.78
CA THR A 21 29.66 7.45 13.13
C THR A 21 29.03 8.83 13.39
N LEU A 22 28.88 9.66 12.37
CA LEU A 22 28.42 11.05 12.53
C LEU A 22 26.99 11.26 12.00
N LEU A 23 26.57 10.50 11.00
CA LEU A 23 25.27 10.75 10.32
C LEU A 23 24.23 9.66 10.64
N GLU A 24 24.58 8.40 10.45
CA GLU A 24 23.63 7.29 10.60
C GLU A 24 23.02 7.16 12.00
N PRO A 25 23.72 7.43 13.13
CA PRO A 25 23.13 7.35 14.46
C PRO A 25 21.90 8.24 14.65
N ALA A 26 21.80 9.34 13.93
CA ALA A 26 20.62 10.21 13.96
C ALA A 26 19.35 9.53 13.43
N ALA A 27 19.49 8.47 12.64
CA ALA A 27 18.37 7.69 12.09
C ALA A 27 17.84 6.60 13.04
N CYS A 28 18.45 6.38 14.23
CA CYS A 28 17.99 5.35 15.17
C CYS A 28 16.49 5.44 15.48
N ARG A 29 15.95 6.65 15.65
CA ARG A 29 14.51 6.85 15.94
C ARG A 29 13.63 6.42 14.77
N GLU A 30 14.07 6.72 13.55
CA GLU A 30 13.42 6.28 12.30
C GLU A 30 13.42 4.76 12.21
N TYR A 31 14.57 4.12 12.39
CA TYR A 31 14.73 2.66 12.31
C TYR A 31 13.85 1.94 13.32
N LEU A 32 13.91 2.34 14.59
CA LEU A 32 13.10 1.75 15.65
C LEU A 32 11.60 1.95 15.43
N SER A 33 11.18 3.11 14.92
CA SER A 33 9.77 3.39 14.61
C SER A 33 9.25 2.46 13.52
N VAL A 34 10.03 2.25 12.45
CA VAL A 34 9.65 1.34 11.35
C VAL A 34 9.69 -0.12 11.80
N HIS A 35 10.73 -0.55 12.52
CA HIS A 35 10.79 -1.91 13.09
C HIS A 35 9.61 -2.20 14.01
N HIS A 36 9.18 -1.21 14.81
CA HIS A 36 7.98 -1.35 15.65
C HIS A 36 6.71 -1.43 14.82
N ALA A 37 6.55 -0.58 13.80
CA ALA A 37 5.38 -0.59 12.92
C ALA A 37 5.25 -1.88 12.09
N LEU A 38 6.38 -2.52 11.78
CA LEU A 38 6.47 -3.82 11.12
C LEU A 38 6.35 -5.00 12.10
N ASP A 39 6.28 -4.75 13.41
CA ASP A 39 6.31 -5.81 14.43
C ASP A 39 7.52 -6.77 14.22
N VAL A 40 8.72 -6.20 14.04
CA VAL A 40 9.95 -6.99 13.91
C VAL A 40 10.23 -7.71 15.22
N ARG A 41 10.39 -9.03 15.17
CA ARG A 41 10.52 -9.91 16.34
C ARG A 41 11.54 -11.01 16.13
N ALA A 42 11.84 -11.70 17.20
CA ALA A 42 12.73 -12.87 17.17
C ALA A 42 12.21 -13.94 16.21
N GLY A 43 13.11 -14.46 15.38
CA GLY A 43 12.83 -15.48 14.37
C GLY A 43 12.34 -14.93 13.02
N ASP A 44 12.07 -13.63 12.88
CA ASP A 44 11.85 -13.02 11.55
C ASP A 44 13.17 -13.07 10.75
N ARG A 45 13.10 -13.45 9.46
CA ARG A 45 14.17 -13.17 8.49
C ARG A 45 13.96 -11.80 7.88
N LEU A 46 14.86 -10.87 8.16
CA LEU A 46 14.77 -9.47 7.73
C LEU A 46 15.85 -9.15 6.71
N LEU A 47 15.46 -8.58 5.56
CA LEU A 47 16.37 -7.99 4.58
C LEU A 47 16.27 -6.47 4.63
N ASP A 48 17.43 -5.80 4.76
CA ASP A 48 17.51 -4.34 4.57
C ASP A 48 18.14 -4.01 3.21
N VAL A 49 17.36 -3.34 2.36
CA VAL A 49 17.75 -2.97 0.99
C VAL A 49 18.34 -1.56 0.99
N ALA A 50 19.54 -1.39 0.46
CA ALA A 50 20.41 -0.23 0.63
C ALA A 50 20.74 -0.01 2.12
N CYS A 51 21.29 -1.04 2.74
CA CYS A 51 21.48 -1.12 4.20
C CYS A 51 22.55 -0.17 4.76
N GLY A 52 23.31 0.52 3.91
CA GLY A 52 24.36 1.43 4.32
C GLY A 52 25.40 0.75 5.22
N SER A 53 25.73 1.38 6.34
CA SER A 53 26.66 0.82 7.32
C SER A 53 26.01 -0.12 8.35
N GLY A 54 24.73 -0.52 8.16
CA GLY A 54 24.11 -1.65 8.85
C GLY A 54 23.54 -1.36 10.24
N LEU A 55 23.37 -0.11 10.66
CA LEU A 55 22.81 0.17 11.99
C LEU A 55 21.34 -0.31 12.12
N ALA A 56 20.56 -0.24 11.04
CA ALA A 56 19.21 -0.80 11.03
C ALA A 56 19.21 -2.32 11.20
N LEU A 57 20.17 -3.02 10.57
CA LEU A 57 20.38 -4.46 10.74
C LEU A 57 20.76 -4.81 12.19
N GLU A 58 21.72 -4.08 12.77
CA GLU A 58 22.14 -4.26 14.17
C GLU A 58 20.96 -4.13 15.14
N LEU A 59 20.11 -3.11 14.93
CA LEU A 59 18.91 -2.90 15.74
C LEU A 59 17.87 -4.02 15.55
N ALA A 60 17.69 -4.56 14.35
CA ALA A 60 16.82 -5.71 14.09
C ALA A 60 17.38 -6.99 14.70
N HIS A 61 18.68 -7.23 14.53
CA HIS A 61 19.40 -8.36 15.13
C HIS A 61 19.31 -8.37 16.65
N SER A 62 19.43 -7.20 17.29
CA SER A 62 19.26 -7.08 18.76
C SER A 62 17.87 -7.45 19.26
N ARG A 63 16.86 -7.47 18.36
CA ARG A 63 15.49 -7.95 18.63
C ARG A 63 15.32 -9.44 18.36
N GLY A 64 16.39 -10.12 17.93
CA GLY A 64 16.40 -11.56 17.64
C GLY A 64 16.00 -11.91 16.21
N ALA A 65 15.97 -10.94 15.28
CA ALA A 65 15.78 -11.22 13.86
C ALA A 65 17.04 -11.82 13.23
N ASP A 66 16.87 -12.73 12.27
CA ASP A 66 17.92 -13.20 11.35
C ASP A 66 18.04 -12.17 10.22
N VAL A 67 19.18 -11.52 10.12
CA VAL A 67 19.33 -10.33 9.30
C VAL A 67 20.17 -10.56 8.05
N ALA A 68 19.72 -10.00 6.95
CA ALA A 68 20.43 -9.88 5.68
C ALA A 68 20.43 -8.43 5.20
N GLY A 69 21.45 -8.03 4.46
CA GLY A 69 21.56 -6.68 3.92
C GLY A 69 22.23 -6.64 2.57
N ILE A 70 21.86 -5.64 1.77
CA ILE A 70 22.52 -5.36 0.50
C ILE A 70 22.75 -3.86 0.35
N ASP A 71 23.96 -3.50 -0.09
CA ASP A 71 24.29 -2.13 -0.47
C ASP A 71 25.26 -2.13 -1.66
N ALA A 72 25.24 -1.06 -2.42
CA ALA A 72 26.12 -0.88 -3.58
C ALA A 72 27.57 -0.55 -3.19
N SER A 73 27.80 -0.05 -1.95
CA SER A 73 29.11 0.38 -1.48
C SER A 73 29.82 -0.74 -0.73
N PRO A 74 30.94 -1.30 -1.26
CA PRO A 74 31.74 -2.27 -0.52
C PRO A 74 32.26 -1.75 0.82
N ARG A 75 32.54 -0.44 0.91
CA ARG A 75 33.03 0.21 2.13
C ARG A 75 31.99 0.29 3.23
N LEU A 76 30.73 0.56 2.87
CA LEU A 76 29.60 0.54 3.82
C LEU A 76 29.26 -0.90 4.23
N VAL A 77 29.25 -1.83 3.29
CA VAL A 77 29.00 -3.26 3.55
C VAL A 77 30.04 -3.84 4.51
N ALA A 78 31.31 -3.44 4.39
CA ALA A 78 32.34 -3.89 5.32
C ALA A 78 32.05 -3.48 6.78
N ILE A 79 31.52 -2.27 7.00
CA ILE A 79 31.10 -1.80 8.33
C ILE A 79 29.82 -2.53 8.77
N ALA A 80 28.87 -2.75 7.87
CA ALA A 80 27.65 -3.47 8.17
C ALA A 80 27.93 -4.93 8.59
N ALA A 81 28.85 -5.62 7.90
CA ALA A 81 29.27 -6.97 8.25
C ALA A 81 30.00 -7.05 9.60
N ASP A 82 30.75 -6.00 9.98
CA ASP A 82 31.36 -5.91 11.31
C ASP A 82 30.33 -5.74 12.43
N ARG A 83 29.24 -4.99 12.16
CA ARG A 83 28.13 -4.79 13.10
C ARG A 83 27.25 -6.02 13.32
N VAL A 84 27.07 -6.82 12.28
CA VAL A 84 26.26 -8.05 12.32
C VAL A 84 27.05 -9.23 11.76
N PRO A 85 28.04 -9.76 12.50
CA PRO A 85 28.94 -10.79 12.00
C PRO A 85 28.25 -12.09 11.58
N ASP A 86 27.11 -12.39 12.16
CA ASP A 86 26.27 -13.56 11.85
C ASP A 86 25.24 -13.27 10.74
N GLY A 87 25.16 -12.02 10.24
CA GLY A 87 24.25 -11.60 9.19
C GLY A 87 24.76 -11.87 7.78
N ASP A 88 23.85 -12.04 6.82
CA ASP A 88 24.18 -12.22 5.40
C ASP A 88 24.21 -10.86 4.68
N VAL A 89 25.34 -10.13 4.79
CA VAL A 89 25.48 -8.79 4.20
C VAL A 89 26.29 -8.85 2.90
N ARG A 90 25.72 -8.33 1.81
CA ARG A 90 26.28 -8.47 0.46
C ARG A 90 26.44 -7.12 -0.24
N VAL A 91 27.47 -7.03 -1.08
CA VAL A 91 27.59 -5.94 -2.07
C VAL A 91 26.79 -6.31 -3.30
N GLY A 92 25.91 -5.41 -3.77
CA GLY A 92 25.10 -5.72 -4.95
C GLY A 92 24.12 -4.65 -5.35
N ASP A 93 23.36 -4.97 -6.40
CA ASP A 93 22.33 -4.11 -6.96
C ASP A 93 20.96 -4.45 -6.34
N MET A 94 20.27 -3.45 -5.82
CA MET A 94 18.93 -3.60 -5.26
C MET A 94 17.86 -3.97 -6.33
N ALA A 95 18.16 -3.77 -7.61
CA ALA A 95 17.30 -4.16 -8.73
C ALA A 95 17.50 -5.63 -9.15
N ALA A 96 18.42 -6.37 -8.51
CA ALA A 96 18.71 -7.78 -8.78
C ALA A 96 19.17 -8.46 -7.49
N LEU A 97 18.23 -8.69 -6.57
CA LEU A 97 18.52 -9.24 -5.24
C LEU A 97 18.98 -10.70 -5.32
N PRO A 98 20.15 -11.05 -4.73
CA PRO A 98 20.74 -12.38 -4.84
C PRO A 98 20.14 -13.41 -3.85
N TRP A 99 18.86 -13.36 -3.60
CA TRP A 99 18.11 -14.30 -2.77
C TRP A 99 16.90 -14.84 -3.54
N ASP A 100 16.48 -16.04 -3.14
CA ASP A 100 15.34 -16.72 -3.75
C ASP A 100 14.02 -16.02 -3.44
N ASP A 101 12.97 -16.34 -4.23
CA ASP A 101 11.62 -15.88 -3.99
C ASP A 101 11.13 -16.30 -2.60
N ALA A 102 10.32 -15.47 -1.97
CA ALA A 102 9.68 -15.76 -0.68
C ALA A 102 10.67 -16.18 0.43
N SER A 103 11.87 -15.57 0.47
CA SER A 103 12.93 -15.89 1.43
C SER A 103 12.83 -15.11 2.74
N PHE A 104 12.10 -14.00 2.77
CA PHE A 104 12.10 -13.07 3.89
C PHE A 104 10.69 -12.81 4.46
N ASP A 105 10.63 -12.56 5.76
CA ASP A 105 9.45 -12.16 6.51
C ASP A 105 9.24 -10.65 6.46
N VAL A 106 10.36 -9.93 6.47
CA VAL A 106 10.40 -8.47 6.52
C VAL A 106 11.42 -7.95 5.52
N VAL A 107 11.05 -6.91 4.78
CA VAL A 107 11.97 -6.09 4.00
C VAL A 107 11.91 -4.66 4.51
N THR A 108 13.06 -4.06 4.76
CA THR A 108 13.20 -2.64 5.07
C THR A 108 14.04 -1.93 4.02
N SER A 109 13.81 -0.62 3.84
CA SER A 109 14.70 0.25 3.10
C SER A 109 14.58 1.68 3.61
N PHE A 110 15.65 2.20 4.16
CA PHE A 110 15.67 3.50 4.78
C PHE A 110 16.21 4.56 3.83
N ARG A 111 15.31 5.20 3.08
CA ARG A 111 15.62 6.22 2.06
C ARG A 111 16.47 5.69 0.89
N GLY A 112 16.52 4.36 0.72
CA GLY A 112 17.25 3.67 -0.34
C GLY A 112 16.39 3.39 -1.58
N LEU A 113 15.13 2.98 -1.41
CA LEU A 113 14.20 2.77 -2.51
C LEU A 113 13.56 4.08 -2.97
N TRP A 114 13.43 4.24 -4.28
CA TRP A 114 12.88 5.44 -4.91
C TRP A 114 11.71 5.10 -5.83
N ALA A 115 10.79 6.03 -6.03
CA ALA A 115 9.70 5.86 -7.01
C ALA A 115 10.18 5.74 -8.47
N THR A 116 11.45 6.03 -8.72
CA THR A 116 12.12 5.91 -10.01
C THR A 116 12.87 4.58 -10.19
N THR A 117 12.79 3.68 -9.20
CA THR A 117 13.41 2.35 -9.24
C THR A 117 12.37 1.25 -9.06
N PRO A 118 11.42 1.10 -10.02
CA PRO A 118 10.34 0.11 -9.91
C PRO A 118 10.87 -1.34 -9.87
N GLU A 119 12.02 -1.61 -10.49
CA GLU A 119 12.68 -2.91 -10.49
C GLU A 119 13.11 -3.31 -9.07
N ALA A 120 13.67 -2.38 -8.30
CA ALA A 120 14.06 -2.64 -6.92
C ALA A 120 12.85 -2.89 -6.01
N ILE A 121 11.73 -2.22 -6.26
CA ILE A 121 10.48 -2.45 -5.53
C ILE A 121 9.88 -3.83 -5.89
N ALA A 122 9.96 -4.22 -7.18
CA ALA A 122 9.54 -5.55 -7.63
C ALA A 122 10.39 -6.66 -7.01
N GLU A 123 11.71 -6.46 -6.92
CA GLU A 123 12.63 -7.40 -6.25
C GLU A 123 12.33 -7.51 -4.74
N ALA A 124 12.11 -6.39 -4.05
CA ALA A 124 11.68 -6.39 -2.65
C ALA A 124 10.38 -7.18 -2.46
N ARG A 125 9.44 -7.07 -3.43
CA ARG A 125 8.20 -7.85 -3.43
C ARG A 125 8.44 -9.33 -3.69
N ARG A 126 9.33 -9.69 -4.63
CA ARG A 126 9.66 -11.06 -4.99
C ARG A 126 10.24 -11.86 -3.83
N VAL A 127 11.18 -11.26 -3.10
CA VAL A 127 11.86 -11.96 -2.00
C VAL A 127 11.02 -12.06 -0.73
N LEU A 128 9.93 -11.30 -0.60
CA LEU A 128 9.00 -11.41 0.52
C LEU A 128 8.05 -12.60 0.33
N ARG A 129 7.90 -13.39 1.38
CA ARG A 129 6.91 -14.47 1.43
C ARG A 129 5.47 -13.93 1.46
N PRO A 130 4.45 -14.74 1.12
CA PRO A 130 3.06 -14.38 1.40
C PRO A 130 2.88 -14.00 2.89
N GLY A 131 2.20 -12.87 3.14
CA GLY A 131 2.09 -12.28 4.49
C GLY A 131 3.35 -11.54 4.97
N GLY A 132 4.42 -11.51 4.19
CA GLY A 132 5.63 -10.74 4.49
C GLY A 132 5.36 -9.24 4.50
N ARG A 133 6.11 -8.49 5.26
CA ARG A 133 5.90 -7.06 5.55
C ARG A 133 7.02 -6.21 4.97
N ILE A 134 6.68 -5.04 4.43
CA ILE A 134 7.66 -4.07 3.93
C ILE A 134 7.54 -2.73 4.65
N GLY A 135 8.67 -2.12 4.97
CA GLY A 135 8.76 -0.75 5.49
C GLY A 135 9.78 0.05 4.69
N VAL A 136 9.31 1.08 4.00
CA VAL A 136 10.16 1.97 3.20
C VAL A 136 10.05 3.38 3.75
N THR A 137 11.18 4.05 3.99
CA THR A 137 11.17 5.47 4.34
C THR A 137 11.60 6.36 3.20
N ALA A 138 11.09 7.57 3.20
CA ALA A 138 11.44 8.60 2.23
C ALA A 138 11.31 10.00 2.85
N TRP A 139 12.00 10.96 2.26
CA TRP A 139 11.84 12.35 2.64
C TRP A 139 10.44 12.86 2.34
N GLY A 140 9.79 13.45 3.33
CA GLY A 140 8.49 14.12 3.23
C GLY A 140 8.59 15.54 2.67
N HIS A 141 7.81 16.48 3.21
CA HIS A 141 7.83 17.89 2.82
C HIS A 141 9.05 18.62 3.41
N VAL A 142 10.25 18.33 2.89
CA VAL A 142 11.52 18.87 3.40
C VAL A 142 11.53 20.39 3.47
N LYS A 143 10.94 21.09 2.47
CA LYS A 143 10.88 22.57 2.44
C LYS A 143 10.05 23.17 3.58
N MET A 144 9.19 22.39 4.20
CA MET A 144 8.37 22.81 5.36
C MET A 144 8.96 22.37 6.70
N SER A 145 10.10 21.69 6.68
CA SER A 145 10.73 21.15 7.88
C SER A 145 11.44 22.25 8.69
N PRO A 146 11.34 22.23 10.03
CA PRO A 146 12.11 23.14 10.90
C PRO A 146 13.61 23.02 10.69
N GLY A 147 14.08 21.84 10.24
CA GLY A 147 15.48 21.54 9.96
C GLY A 147 15.99 21.97 8.59
N LEU A 148 15.20 22.68 7.78
CA LEU A 148 15.59 23.10 6.43
C LEU A 148 16.94 23.85 6.39
N TRP A 149 17.28 24.58 7.47
CA TRP A 149 18.55 25.28 7.60
C TRP A 149 19.77 24.39 7.38
N ALA A 150 19.71 23.12 7.80
CA ALA A 150 20.81 22.15 7.66
C ALA A 150 21.04 21.72 6.20
N LEU A 151 20.11 21.96 5.30
CA LEU A 151 20.22 21.67 3.88
C LEU A 151 20.71 22.88 3.06
N THR A 152 20.84 24.05 3.69
CA THR A 152 21.32 25.29 3.04
C THR A 152 22.68 25.11 2.35
N PRO A 153 23.68 24.41 2.92
CA PRO A 153 24.98 24.20 2.26
C PRO A 153 24.88 23.53 0.89
N PHE A 154 23.95 22.58 0.71
CA PHE A 154 23.71 21.93 -0.58
C PHE A 154 23.12 22.91 -1.60
N THR A 155 22.18 23.76 -1.16
CA THR A 155 21.57 24.79 -2.01
C THR A 155 22.59 25.83 -2.44
N LEU A 156 23.54 26.20 -1.57
CA LEU A 156 24.61 27.14 -1.89
C LEU A 156 25.61 26.54 -2.88
N ALA A 157 25.97 25.26 -2.71
CA ALA A 157 26.98 24.59 -3.52
C ALA A 157 26.43 24.13 -4.89
N ALA A 158 25.18 23.63 -4.96
CA ALA A 158 24.62 22.99 -6.15
C ALA A 158 23.11 23.29 -6.33
N PRO A 159 22.72 24.55 -6.52
CA PRO A 159 21.31 24.97 -6.55
C PRO A 159 20.50 24.27 -7.63
N GLU A 160 21.05 24.06 -8.83
CA GLU A 160 20.37 23.40 -9.95
C GLU A 160 20.06 21.92 -9.64
N LYS A 161 20.96 21.22 -8.94
CA LYS A 161 20.75 19.82 -8.53
C LYS A 161 19.67 19.71 -7.44
N VAL A 162 19.66 20.63 -6.47
CA VAL A 162 18.62 20.68 -5.44
C VAL A 162 17.24 20.93 -6.09
N ASP A 163 17.16 21.80 -7.08
CA ASP A 163 15.93 22.06 -7.82
C ASP A 163 15.51 20.85 -8.68
N ALA A 164 16.44 20.13 -9.29
CA ALA A 164 16.15 18.91 -10.04
C ALA A 164 15.62 17.81 -9.11
N GLN A 165 16.26 17.59 -7.97
CA GLN A 165 15.78 16.60 -6.96
C GLN A 165 14.40 16.98 -6.42
N ALA A 166 14.11 18.24 -6.20
CA ALA A 166 12.81 18.69 -5.74
C ALA A 166 11.67 18.40 -6.74
N LYS A 167 11.99 18.21 -8.03
CA LYS A 167 11.03 17.84 -9.09
C LYS A 167 10.87 16.33 -9.25
N MET A 168 11.77 15.52 -8.71
CA MET A 168 11.68 14.06 -8.82
C MET A 168 10.44 13.51 -8.09
N LYS A 169 9.86 12.45 -8.64
CA LYS A 169 8.83 11.68 -7.95
C LYS A 169 9.46 10.98 -6.74
N SER A 170 9.03 11.35 -5.54
CA SER A 170 9.48 10.74 -4.29
C SER A 170 8.36 9.89 -3.71
N LEU A 171 8.70 8.72 -3.16
CA LEU A 171 7.79 7.89 -2.37
C LEU A 171 7.21 8.67 -1.17
N GLY A 172 7.93 9.69 -0.69
CA GLY A 172 7.48 10.56 0.40
C GLY A 172 6.34 11.52 0.03
N ARG A 173 6.01 11.72 -1.25
CA ARG A 173 4.87 12.55 -1.65
C ARG A 173 3.55 11.82 -1.38
N PRO A 174 2.53 12.50 -0.81
CA PRO A 174 1.20 11.91 -0.63
C PRO A 174 0.68 11.28 -1.94
N VAL A 175 0.03 10.14 -1.82
CA VAL A 175 -0.52 9.32 -2.91
C VAL A 175 0.54 8.62 -3.77
N VAL A 176 1.71 9.23 -4.02
CA VAL A 176 2.73 8.64 -4.92
C VAL A 176 3.27 7.32 -4.35
N GLY A 177 3.71 7.33 -3.09
CA GLY A 177 4.30 6.14 -2.48
C GLY A 177 3.28 5.01 -2.31
N GLU A 178 2.07 5.35 -1.90
CA GLU A 178 0.97 4.42 -1.76
C GLU A 178 0.63 3.77 -3.11
N THR A 179 0.51 4.58 -4.16
CA THR A 179 0.22 4.08 -5.52
C THR A 179 1.34 3.16 -6.02
N VAL A 180 2.60 3.55 -5.85
CA VAL A 180 3.75 2.75 -6.32
C VAL A 180 3.79 1.39 -5.63
N LEU A 181 3.61 1.32 -4.29
CA LEU A 181 3.60 0.05 -3.59
C LEU A 181 2.38 -0.80 -3.95
N THR A 182 1.20 -0.19 -4.10
CA THR A 182 0.00 -0.93 -4.52
C THR A 182 0.15 -1.50 -5.93
N GLN A 183 0.71 -0.72 -6.87
CA GLN A 183 1.00 -1.20 -8.23
C GLN A 183 2.05 -2.32 -8.26
N ALA A 184 2.95 -2.37 -7.28
CA ALA A 184 3.89 -3.48 -7.10
C ALA A 184 3.27 -4.74 -6.44
N GLY A 185 1.96 -4.72 -6.11
CA GLY A 185 1.24 -5.86 -5.54
C GLY A 185 1.32 -5.95 -4.01
N PHE A 186 1.68 -4.86 -3.34
CA PHE A 186 1.52 -4.74 -1.89
C PHE A 186 0.11 -4.29 -1.53
N VAL A 187 -0.36 -4.68 -0.36
CA VAL A 187 -1.68 -4.35 0.18
C VAL A 187 -1.59 -3.73 1.57
N GLY A 188 -2.66 -3.07 2.01
CA GLY A 188 -2.72 -2.43 3.32
C GLY A 188 -1.68 -1.32 3.48
N VAL A 189 -1.37 -0.57 2.42
CA VAL A 189 -0.35 0.49 2.44
C VAL A 189 -0.78 1.60 3.38
N ARG A 190 0.02 1.84 4.41
CA ARG A 190 -0.21 2.89 5.42
C ARG A 190 0.98 3.83 5.46
N ARG A 191 0.69 5.12 5.52
CA ARG A 191 1.68 6.18 5.69
C ARG A 191 1.76 6.60 7.15
N HIS A 192 2.98 6.76 7.64
CA HIS A 192 3.27 7.29 8.96
C HIS A 192 4.34 8.38 8.88
N GLU A 193 4.20 9.43 9.65
CA GLU A 193 5.31 10.33 9.92
C GLU A 193 6.25 9.65 10.92
N VAL A 194 7.55 9.68 10.60
CA VAL A 194 8.56 9.09 11.49
C VAL A 194 9.50 10.17 12.01
N PRO A 195 9.93 10.08 13.28
CA PRO A 195 10.79 11.08 13.88
C PRO A 195 12.20 10.98 13.29
N PHE A 196 12.63 12.07 12.65
CA PHE A 196 13.98 12.19 12.14
C PHE A 196 14.57 13.53 12.49
N ALA A 197 15.73 13.54 13.13
CA ALA A 197 16.45 14.76 13.46
C ALA A 197 17.96 14.52 13.43
N TRP A 198 18.68 15.32 12.68
CA TRP A 198 20.13 15.42 12.82
C TRP A 198 20.47 16.26 14.05
N GLU A 199 21.45 15.81 14.82
CA GLU A 199 21.97 16.53 15.97
C GLU A 199 23.49 16.49 15.96
N PHE A 200 24.13 17.66 16.06
CA PHE A 200 25.58 17.76 15.99
C PHE A 200 26.12 18.58 17.15
N PRO A 201 27.27 18.19 17.74
CA PRO A 201 27.85 18.92 18.87
C PRO A 201 28.47 20.26 18.48
N ASP A 202 28.95 20.39 17.26
CA ASP A 202 29.70 21.55 16.78
C ASP A 202 29.63 21.71 15.26
N PRO A 203 29.93 22.92 14.70
CA PRO A 203 29.91 23.18 13.26
C PRO A 203 30.88 22.32 12.44
N GLY A 204 32.02 21.93 12.98
CA GLY A 204 33.01 21.10 12.27
C GLY A 204 32.48 19.67 12.10
N THR A 205 31.86 19.10 13.13
CA THR A 205 31.22 17.77 13.07
C THR A 205 30.05 17.80 12.08
N PHE A 206 29.22 18.87 12.07
CA PHE A 206 28.17 19.05 11.08
C PHE A 206 28.73 19.04 9.65
N ALA A 207 29.81 19.79 9.39
CA ALA A 207 30.41 19.85 8.06
C ALA A 207 30.94 18.48 7.58
N ARG A 208 31.65 17.74 8.46
CA ARG A 208 32.14 16.38 8.14
C ARG A 208 30.99 15.40 7.87
N ALA A 209 29.94 15.46 8.66
CA ALA A 209 28.78 14.60 8.49
C ALA A 209 28.08 14.84 7.14
N LEU A 210 27.84 16.10 6.76
CA LEU A 210 27.25 16.42 5.46
C LEU A 210 28.14 16.03 4.29
N ALA A 211 29.48 16.19 4.40
CA ALA A 211 30.42 15.75 3.39
C ALA A 211 30.45 14.23 3.20
N ALA A 212 29.94 13.44 4.16
CA ALA A 212 29.85 11.98 4.08
C ALA A 212 28.55 11.49 3.39
N THR A 213 27.76 12.38 2.81
CA THR A 213 26.52 12.04 2.06
C THR A 213 26.77 12.05 0.56
N GLY A 214 25.90 11.35 -0.20
CA GLY A 214 25.90 11.46 -1.67
C GLY A 214 25.69 12.90 -2.15
N PRO A 215 24.70 13.64 -1.67
CA PRO A 215 24.57 15.07 -1.96
C PRO A 215 25.78 15.91 -1.56
N GLY A 216 26.47 15.57 -0.47
CA GLY A 216 27.72 16.20 -0.06
C GLY A 216 28.84 15.97 -1.05
N TYR A 217 28.98 14.75 -1.55
CA TYR A 217 29.94 14.43 -2.61
C TYR A 217 29.65 15.26 -3.87
N GLU A 218 28.41 15.32 -4.30
CA GLU A 218 28.01 16.12 -5.47
C GLU A 218 28.29 17.61 -5.28
N ALA A 219 28.00 18.14 -4.10
CA ALA A 219 28.30 19.53 -3.76
C ALA A 219 29.80 19.84 -3.80
N ILE A 220 30.61 18.92 -3.25
CA ILE A 220 32.09 19.02 -3.28
C ILE A 220 32.62 19.00 -4.71
N GLN A 221 32.06 18.19 -5.60
CA GLN A 221 32.43 18.18 -7.02
C GLN A 221 32.14 19.51 -7.72
N GLN A 222 31.15 20.30 -7.26
CA GLN A 222 30.80 21.59 -7.84
C GLN A 222 31.68 22.74 -7.35
N VAL A 223 31.93 22.82 -6.04
CA VAL A 223 32.57 23.98 -5.44
C VAL A 223 33.93 23.71 -4.79
N GLY A 224 34.30 22.42 -4.69
CA GLY A 224 35.50 21.99 -3.95
C GLY A 224 35.21 21.73 -2.46
N GLU A 225 36.09 20.94 -1.83
CA GLU A 225 35.93 20.50 -0.45
C GLU A 225 36.03 21.64 0.57
N GLU A 226 37.02 22.54 0.40
CA GLU A 226 37.20 23.67 1.31
C GLU A 226 36.00 24.61 1.31
N GLU A 227 35.49 24.92 0.14
CA GLU A 227 34.36 25.83 -0.02
C GLU A 227 33.06 25.21 0.53
N PHE A 228 32.81 23.93 0.26
CA PHE A 228 31.66 23.22 0.84
C PHE A 228 31.74 23.16 2.37
N HIS A 229 32.93 22.86 2.91
CA HIS A 229 33.17 22.87 4.35
C HIS A 229 32.90 24.28 4.93
N ARG A 230 33.36 25.33 4.28
CA ARG A 230 33.11 26.70 4.70
C ARG A 230 31.60 27.01 4.76
N PHE A 231 30.84 26.67 3.74
CA PHE A 231 29.37 26.84 3.75
C PHE A 231 28.72 26.12 4.94
N CYS A 232 29.10 24.88 5.19
CA CYS A 232 28.59 24.12 6.32
C CYS A 232 28.89 24.79 7.66
N VAL A 233 30.14 25.19 7.89
CA VAL A 233 30.58 25.83 9.13
C VAL A 233 29.89 27.18 9.34
N GLU A 234 29.77 28.01 8.29
CA GLU A 234 29.10 29.30 8.38
C GLU A 234 27.62 29.16 8.77
N VAL A 235 26.89 28.26 8.10
CA VAL A 235 25.47 28.01 8.38
C VAL A 235 25.27 27.50 9.81
N ALA A 236 26.07 26.54 10.25
CA ALA A 236 25.99 26.00 11.60
C ALA A 236 26.41 27.02 12.68
N THR A 237 27.44 27.82 12.41
CA THR A 237 27.89 28.87 13.33
C THR A 237 26.82 29.95 13.49
N GLU A 238 26.17 30.37 12.42
CA GLU A 238 25.07 31.33 12.49
C GLU A 238 23.91 30.79 13.33
N ARG A 239 23.57 29.50 13.17
CA ARG A 239 22.58 28.82 14.01
C ARG A 239 22.96 28.85 15.48
N ALA A 240 24.21 28.57 15.79
CA ALA A 240 24.73 28.59 17.17
C ALA A 240 24.74 29.99 17.77
N ARG A 241 25.06 31.05 16.98
CA ARG A 241 25.01 32.47 17.42
C ARG A 241 23.60 32.90 17.81
N GLN A 242 22.57 32.30 17.22
CA GLN A 242 21.18 32.53 17.61
C GLN A 242 20.80 31.83 18.93
N GLY A 243 21.75 31.19 19.61
CA GLY A 243 21.51 30.42 20.85
C GLY A 243 20.72 29.12 20.64
N LEU A 244 20.69 28.61 19.40
CA LEU A 244 19.94 27.42 19.03
C LEU A 244 20.87 26.21 18.88
N PRO A 245 20.44 25.00 19.28
CA PRO A 245 21.20 23.79 19.08
C PRO A 245 21.33 23.47 17.59
N LEU A 246 22.38 22.76 17.22
CA LEU A 246 22.56 22.22 15.86
C LEU A 246 21.69 20.97 15.66
N ARG A 247 20.38 21.14 15.90
CA ARG A 247 19.35 20.13 15.74
C ARG A 247 18.43 20.51 14.59
N ALA A 248 18.35 19.61 13.60
CA ALA A 248 17.58 19.78 12.38
C ALA A 248 16.53 18.67 12.26
N GLU A 249 15.30 18.99 12.58
CA GLU A 249 14.16 18.09 12.34
C GLU A 249 13.74 18.16 10.87
N ILE A 250 13.79 17.04 10.17
CA ILE A 250 13.47 16.94 8.75
C ILE A 250 12.31 15.98 8.58
N ALA A 251 11.30 16.39 7.81
CA ALA A 251 10.13 15.56 7.55
C ALA A 251 10.55 14.26 6.84
N CYS A 252 10.26 13.15 7.49
CA CYS A 252 10.46 11.80 6.99
C CYS A 252 9.16 11.02 7.15
N VAL A 253 8.84 10.19 6.17
CA VAL A 253 7.64 9.34 6.19
C VAL A 253 8.03 7.90 5.97
N ALA A 254 7.32 7.00 6.62
CA ALA A 254 7.37 5.57 6.38
C ALA A 254 6.11 5.12 5.64
N LEU A 255 6.28 4.25 4.67
CA LEU A 255 5.22 3.48 4.03
C LEU A 255 5.35 2.04 4.52
N ILE A 256 4.31 1.56 5.19
CA ILE A 256 4.22 0.20 5.72
C ILE A 256 3.18 -0.54 4.92
N ALA A 257 3.52 -1.72 4.42
CA ALA A 257 2.62 -2.55 3.63
C ALA A 257 2.95 -4.03 3.83
N HIS A 258 2.15 -4.92 3.26
CA HIS A 258 2.42 -6.35 3.31
C HIS A 258 2.09 -7.04 1.98
N VAL A 259 2.68 -8.20 1.80
CA VAL A 259 2.35 -9.14 0.73
C VAL A 259 1.07 -9.86 1.11
N PRO A 260 0.08 -10.01 0.22
CA PRO A 260 -1.09 -10.83 0.50
C PRO A 260 -0.73 -12.21 1.07
N THR A 261 -1.45 -12.66 2.10
CA THR A 261 -1.21 -13.96 2.76
C THR A 261 -1.68 -15.15 1.93
N ALA A 262 -2.68 -14.94 1.08
CA ALA A 262 -3.07 -15.90 0.06
C ALA A 262 -2.50 -15.48 -1.30
N PRO A 263 -2.14 -16.41 -2.19
CA PRO A 263 -2.01 -16.05 -3.59
C PRO A 263 -3.30 -15.33 -3.98
N VAL A 264 -3.18 -14.23 -4.69
CA VAL A 264 -4.31 -13.55 -5.33
C VAL A 264 -4.99 -14.61 -6.19
N SER A 265 -6.01 -15.26 -5.68
CA SER A 265 -6.56 -16.43 -6.33
C SER A 265 -7.88 -16.09 -7.00
N THR A 266 -7.74 -15.59 -8.19
CA THR A 266 -8.66 -16.03 -9.25
C THR A 266 -8.06 -17.31 -9.85
N LEU A 267 -8.88 -18.22 -10.35
CA LEU A 267 -8.38 -19.39 -11.09
C LEU A 267 -7.69 -18.99 -12.41
N LEU A 268 -7.85 -17.74 -12.84
CA LEU A 268 -7.09 -17.11 -13.90
C LEU A 268 -5.82 -16.47 -13.31
N GLY A 269 -4.73 -16.51 -14.04
CA GLY A 269 -3.50 -15.78 -13.68
C GLY A 269 -3.70 -14.27 -13.69
N ASP A 270 -2.62 -13.54 -13.51
CA ASP A 270 -2.66 -12.06 -13.55
C ASP A 270 -3.04 -11.56 -14.95
N ALA A 271 -3.99 -10.62 -15.00
CA ALA A 271 -4.38 -9.96 -16.24
C ALA A 271 -3.26 -9.05 -16.76
N ALA A 272 -3.18 -8.89 -18.09
CA ALA A 272 -2.31 -7.90 -18.68
C ALA A 272 -2.73 -6.48 -18.23
N VAL A 273 -1.76 -5.68 -17.80
CA VAL A 273 -2.01 -4.31 -17.34
C VAL A 273 -2.13 -3.38 -18.55
N THR A 274 -3.32 -3.35 -19.16
CA THR A 274 -3.66 -2.37 -20.21
C THR A 274 -4.06 -1.01 -19.58
N PRO A 275 -4.12 0.08 -20.37
CA PRO A 275 -4.63 1.37 -19.86
C PRO A 275 -6.04 1.25 -19.26
N GLU A 276 -6.92 0.48 -19.89
CA GLU A 276 -8.32 0.27 -19.46
C GLU A 276 -8.36 -0.57 -18.16
N ALA A 277 -7.57 -1.65 -18.08
CA ALA A 277 -7.45 -2.46 -16.86
C ALA A 277 -6.91 -1.62 -15.68
N ARG A 278 -6.02 -0.67 -15.97
CA ARG A 278 -5.49 0.25 -14.97
C ARG A 278 -6.57 1.17 -14.40
N VAL A 279 -7.49 1.66 -15.22
CA VAL A 279 -8.62 2.49 -14.74
C VAL A 279 -9.45 1.73 -13.69
N LEU A 280 -9.80 0.47 -13.97
CA LEU A 280 -10.52 -0.36 -13.00
C LEU A 280 -9.74 -0.55 -11.69
N ALA A 281 -8.42 -0.75 -11.79
CA ALA A 281 -7.57 -0.91 -10.61
C ALA A 281 -7.46 0.39 -9.80
N ASP A 282 -7.31 1.52 -10.47
CA ASP A 282 -7.18 2.83 -9.84
C ASP A 282 -8.49 3.24 -9.12
N ASP A 283 -9.65 2.88 -9.67
CA ASP A 283 -10.96 3.11 -9.04
C ASP A 283 -11.09 2.35 -7.71
N ASP A 284 -10.69 1.09 -7.66
CA ASP A 284 -10.69 0.30 -6.42
C ASP A 284 -9.73 0.90 -5.38
N VAL A 285 -8.52 1.22 -5.80
CA VAL A 285 -7.52 1.81 -4.90
C VAL A 285 -7.98 3.17 -4.37
N ALA A 286 -8.62 3.99 -5.20
CA ALA A 286 -9.19 5.26 -4.76
C ALA A 286 -10.34 5.09 -3.76
N ALA A 287 -11.19 4.06 -3.95
CA ALA A 287 -12.38 3.83 -3.14
C ALA A 287 -12.09 3.06 -1.84
N LEU A 288 -11.16 2.10 -1.88
CA LEU A 288 -10.95 1.10 -0.83
C LEU A 288 -9.53 1.13 -0.25
N GLY A 289 -8.55 1.68 -0.97
CA GLY A 289 -7.13 1.66 -0.59
C GLY A 289 -6.37 0.41 -1.05
N PHE A 290 -7.02 -0.52 -1.73
CA PHE A 290 -6.43 -1.76 -2.27
C PHE A 290 -7.19 -2.23 -3.52
N LEU A 291 -6.53 -3.08 -4.32
CA LEU A 291 -7.11 -3.69 -5.53
C LEU A 291 -7.81 -4.99 -5.17
N THR A 292 -9.08 -5.12 -5.53
CA THR A 292 -9.92 -6.27 -5.20
C THR A 292 -9.70 -7.47 -6.12
N ASN A 293 -9.93 -8.69 -5.63
CA ASN A 293 -9.85 -9.91 -6.44
C ASN A 293 -10.93 -9.96 -7.53
N ALA A 294 -12.10 -9.38 -7.26
CA ALA A 294 -13.12 -9.24 -8.30
C ALA A 294 -12.60 -8.34 -9.44
N THR A 295 -12.05 -7.18 -9.12
CA THR A 295 -11.50 -6.28 -10.15
C THR A 295 -10.31 -6.93 -10.89
N ARG A 296 -9.41 -7.64 -10.18
CA ARG A 296 -8.33 -8.42 -10.84
C ARG A 296 -8.88 -9.41 -11.87
N LEU A 297 -9.98 -10.09 -11.56
CA LEU A 297 -10.65 -10.97 -12.50
C LEU A 297 -11.16 -10.22 -13.72
N TRP A 298 -11.88 -9.11 -13.51
CA TRP A 298 -12.49 -8.34 -14.60
C TRP A 298 -11.48 -7.50 -15.39
N MET A 299 -10.26 -7.30 -14.89
CA MET A 299 -9.15 -6.70 -15.67
C MET A 299 -8.74 -7.54 -16.90
N HIS A 300 -9.17 -8.80 -17.01
CA HIS A 300 -8.95 -9.61 -18.20
C HIS A 300 -9.76 -9.12 -19.41
N ASP A 301 -10.92 -8.49 -19.18
CA ASP A 301 -11.74 -7.85 -20.21
C ASP A 301 -12.46 -6.62 -19.62
N PRO A 302 -11.76 -5.48 -19.50
CA PRO A 302 -12.34 -4.25 -18.95
C PRO A 302 -13.54 -3.74 -19.75
N ALA A 303 -13.52 -3.92 -21.07
CA ALA A 303 -14.60 -3.47 -21.94
C ALA A 303 -15.89 -4.27 -21.69
N LEU A 304 -15.77 -5.57 -21.49
CA LEU A 304 -16.93 -6.42 -21.11
C LEU A 304 -17.45 -6.07 -19.72
N HIS A 305 -16.55 -5.78 -18.76
CA HIS A 305 -16.93 -5.30 -17.44
C HIS A 305 -17.80 -4.06 -17.54
N ASP A 306 -17.35 -3.03 -18.24
CA ASP A 306 -18.05 -1.75 -18.36
C ASP A 306 -19.41 -1.91 -19.05
N GLN A 307 -19.47 -2.67 -20.14
CA GLN A 307 -20.73 -2.98 -20.84
C GLN A 307 -21.72 -3.68 -19.93
N LEU A 308 -21.27 -4.68 -19.15
CA LEU A 308 -22.12 -5.39 -18.21
C LEU A 308 -22.64 -4.45 -17.12
N PHE A 309 -21.78 -3.60 -16.55
CA PHE A 309 -22.17 -2.64 -15.52
C PHE A 309 -23.08 -1.56 -16.05
N ASP A 310 -22.92 -1.10 -17.27
CA ASP A 310 -23.85 -0.15 -17.91
C ASP A 310 -25.26 -0.73 -17.99
N VAL A 311 -25.40 -2.00 -18.36
CA VAL A 311 -26.69 -2.68 -18.41
C VAL A 311 -27.25 -2.88 -17.00
N ILE A 312 -26.45 -3.34 -16.03
CA ILE A 312 -26.89 -3.51 -14.63
C ILE A 312 -27.38 -2.18 -14.04
N ILE A 313 -26.65 -1.09 -14.24
CA ILE A 313 -27.02 0.25 -13.74
C ILE A 313 -28.25 0.76 -14.47
N GLY A 314 -28.34 0.53 -15.79
CA GLY A 314 -29.48 0.90 -16.61
C GLY A 314 -30.78 0.24 -16.14
N THR A 315 -30.77 -1.07 -15.89
CA THR A 315 -31.90 -1.82 -15.38
C THR A 315 -32.32 -1.40 -13.97
N ALA A 316 -31.34 -1.18 -13.08
CA ALA A 316 -31.61 -0.68 -11.73
C ALA A 316 -32.31 0.69 -11.76
N ARG A 317 -31.85 1.59 -12.64
CA ARG A 317 -32.45 2.92 -12.83
C ARG A 317 -33.87 2.82 -13.40
N ALA A 318 -34.06 1.97 -14.41
CA ALA A 318 -35.40 1.77 -15.03
C ALA A 318 -36.36 1.13 -14.05
N ALA A 319 -35.94 0.28 -13.14
CA ALA A 319 -36.73 -0.28 -12.06
C ALA A 319 -36.97 0.71 -10.89
N GLY A 320 -36.37 1.89 -10.91
CA GLY A 320 -36.47 2.88 -9.82
C GLY A 320 -35.86 2.42 -8.51
N LEU A 321 -34.72 1.66 -8.55
CA LEU A 321 -34.06 1.12 -7.36
C LEU A 321 -33.09 2.14 -6.77
N SER A 322 -33.29 2.46 -5.49
CA SER A 322 -32.28 3.15 -4.66
C SER A 322 -31.01 2.30 -4.47
N VAL A 323 -29.95 2.86 -3.89
CA VAL A 323 -28.73 2.06 -3.54
C VAL A 323 -29.08 1.02 -2.49
N ALA A 324 -29.93 1.35 -1.52
CA ALA A 324 -30.41 0.41 -0.50
C ALA A 324 -31.23 -0.74 -1.13
N ASP A 325 -32.15 -0.45 -2.05
CA ASP A 325 -32.94 -1.46 -2.79
C ASP A 325 -32.02 -2.43 -3.55
N ARG A 326 -31.01 -1.89 -4.26
CA ARG A 326 -30.00 -2.70 -4.94
C ARG A 326 -29.19 -3.55 -3.97
N GLY A 327 -28.89 -3.01 -2.79
CA GLY A 327 -28.20 -3.72 -1.71
C GLY A 327 -29.00 -4.94 -1.25
N VAL A 328 -30.28 -4.75 -0.90
CA VAL A 328 -31.17 -5.85 -0.46
C VAL A 328 -31.28 -6.92 -1.54
N ALA A 329 -31.60 -6.55 -2.77
CA ALA A 329 -31.79 -7.50 -3.87
C ALA A 329 -30.50 -8.25 -4.19
N THR A 330 -29.33 -7.56 -4.22
CA THR A 330 -28.04 -8.21 -4.55
C THR A 330 -27.57 -9.13 -3.43
N VAL A 331 -27.67 -8.73 -2.15
CA VAL A 331 -27.27 -9.58 -1.02
C VAL A 331 -28.09 -10.88 -1.02
N ARG A 332 -29.40 -10.79 -1.21
CA ARG A 332 -30.28 -11.97 -1.22
C ARG A 332 -29.97 -12.91 -2.38
N ALA A 333 -29.79 -12.34 -3.60
CA ALA A 333 -29.49 -13.14 -4.79
C ALA A 333 -28.08 -13.75 -4.73
N ALA A 334 -27.07 -13.00 -4.27
CA ALA A 334 -25.69 -13.47 -4.16
C ALA A 334 -25.54 -14.55 -3.06
N ALA A 335 -26.20 -14.38 -1.93
CA ALA A 335 -26.19 -15.38 -0.87
C ALA A 335 -26.80 -16.73 -1.34
N GLU A 336 -27.89 -16.70 -2.09
CA GLU A 336 -28.51 -17.90 -2.67
C GLU A 336 -27.62 -18.53 -3.74
N ALA A 337 -26.89 -17.72 -4.52
CA ALA A 337 -25.91 -18.18 -5.51
C ALA A 337 -24.60 -18.68 -4.88
N GLY A 338 -24.41 -18.57 -3.55
CA GLY A 338 -23.19 -18.94 -2.85
C GLY A 338 -22.01 -18.01 -3.10
N ASP A 339 -22.22 -16.79 -3.63
CA ASP A 339 -21.16 -15.84 -3.88
C ASP A 339 -20.81 -15.06 -2.61
N THR A 340 -19.72 -15.46 -1.99
CA THR A 340 -19.20 -14.84 -0.77
C THR A 340 -18.70 -13.41 -1.01
N TYR A 341 -18.21 -13.12 -2.23
CA TYR A 341 -17.67 -11.80 -2.59
C TYR A 341 -18.77 -10.74 -2.68
N CYS A 342 -19.74 -10.94 -3.56
CA CYS A 342 -20.84 -9.98 -3.74
C CYS A 342 -21.68 -9.84 -2.47
N THR A 343 -21.84 -10.92 -1.71
CA THR A 343 -22.56 -10.89 -0.43
C THR A 343 -21.86 -9.94 0.56
N LEU A 344 -20.54 -10.01 0.71
CA LEU A 344 -19.77 -9.11 1.59
C LEU A 344 -19.81 -7.66 1.09
N ALA A 345 -19.49 -7.46 -0.20
CA ALA A 345 -19.36 -6.13 -0.78
C ALA A 345 -20.67 -5.34 -0.74
N TRP A 346 -21.79 -5.99 -1.07
CA TRP A 346 -23.09 -5.36 -1.04
C TRP A 346 -23.69 -5.30 0.37
N GLY A 347 -23.31 -6.21 1.27
CA GLY A 347 -23.61 -6.08 2.69
C GLY A 347 -23.01 -4.81 3.28
N GLN A 348 -21.76 -4.49 2.96
CA GLN A 348 -21.11 -3.25 3.37
C GLN A 348 -21.74 -2.00 2.73
N LYS A 349 -22.12 -2.06 1.45
CA LYS A 349 -22.84 -0.95 0.80
C LYS A 349 -24.21 -0.72 1.45
N LEU A 350 -24.96 -1.79 1.72
CA LEU A 350 -26.25 -1.72 2.38
C LEU A 350 -26.14 -1.13 3.79
N SER A 351 -25.10 -1.51 4.54
CA SER A 351 -24.81 -0.94 5.87
C SER A 351 -24.61 0.57 5.83
N LYS A 352 -23.90 1.09 4.81
CA LYS A 352 -23.68 2.53 4.63
C LYS A 352 -24.93 3.31 4.23
N GLU A 353 -25.83 2.68 3.50
CA GLU A 353 -27.07 3.30 3.01
C GLU A 353 -28.25 3.16 4.00
N THR A 354 -28.11 2.26 4.97
CA THR A 354 -29.12 1.99 6.00
C THR A 354 -28.49 1.98 7.38
N THR A 355 -28.46 0.81 8.04
CA THR A 355 -27.70 0.58 9.28
C THR A 355 -26.97 -0.76 9.25
N PRO A 356 -25.92 -0.93 10.06
CA PRO A 356 -25.24 -2.22 10.19
C PRO A 356 -26.16 -3.38 10.60
N GLU A 357 -27.17 -3.11 11.43
CA GLU A 357 -28.14 -4.10 11.91
C GLU A 357 -29.05 -4.58 10.79
N ILE A 358 -29.54 -3.67 9.94
CA ILE A 358 -30.35 -4.00 8.76
C ILE A 358 -29.53 -4.85 7.79
N ALA A 359 -28.30 -4.43 7.47
CA ALA A 359 -27.42 -5.18 6.58
C ALA A 359 -27.12 -6.58 7.13
N ALA A 360 -26.81 -6.70 8.42
CA ALA A 360 -26.57 -7.97 9.10
C ALA A 360 -27.81 -8.88 9.10
N SER A 361 -29.01 -8.32 9.29
CA SER A 361 -30.28 -9.07 9.20
C SER A 361 -30.48 -9.66 7.80
N VAL A 362 -30.31 -8.86 6.75
CA VAL A 362 -30.45 -9.30 5.35
C VAL A 362 -29.42 -10.37 5.00
N LEU A 363 -28.16 -10.21 5.42
CA LEU A 363 -27.09 -11.20 5.29
C LEU A 363 -27.42 -12.53 6.00
N GLY A 364 -28.03 -12.44 7.18
CA GLY A 364 -28.49 -13.58 7.95
C GLY A 364 -29.72 -14.30 7.37
N GLY A 365 -30.30 -13.77 6.30
CA GLY A 365 -31.48 -14.32 5.62
C GLY A 365 -32.81 -13.83 6.18
N SER A 366 -32.81 -12.89 7.17
CA SER A 366 -34.03 -12.27 7.71
C SER A 366 -34.37 -10.97 6.96
N ASP A 367 -35.67 -10.67 6.91
CA ASP A 367 -36.24 -9.44 6.37
C ASP A 367 -37.05 -8.62 7.42
N ASP A 368 -36.97 -9.04 8.70
CA ASP A 368 -37.75 -8.47 9.80
C ASP A 368 -37.52 -6.98 10.01
N LEU A 369 -36.33 -6.48 9.68
CA LEU A 369 -35.93 -5.08 9.84
C LEU A 369 -36.18 -4.24 8.56
N LEU A 370 -36.68 -4.85 7.48
CA LEU A 370 -37.00 -4.18 6.23
C LEU A 370 -38.43 -3.61 6.26
N ASP A 371 -38.63 -2.50 5.53
CA ASP A 371 -39.96 -2.03 5.20
C ASP A 371 -40.64 -2.96 4.18
N GLU A 372 -41.92 -2.71 3.87
CA GLU A 372 -42.69 -3.58 2.97
C GLU A 372 -42.08 -3.64 1.55
N ARG A 373 -41.48 -2.52 1.07
CA ARG A 373 -40.76 -2.49 -0.21
C ARG A 373 -39.50 -3.37 -0.16
N GLY A 374 -38.74 -3.23 0.88
CA GLY A 374 -37.49 -4.05 1.08
C GLY A 374 -37.83 -5.54 1.21
N LYS A 375 -38.92 -5.91 1.92
CA LYS A 375 -39.40 -7.29 2.02
C LYS A 375 -39.78 -7.87 0.67
N ALA A 376 -40.56 -7.11 -0.13
CA ALA A 376 -40.94 -7.52 -1.48
C ALA A 376 -39.72 -7.74 -2.39
N LEU A 377 -38.71 -6.84 -2.34
CA LEU A 377 -37.45 -6.97 -3.06
C LEU A 377 -36.68 -8.18 -2.62
N ALA A 378 -36.54 -8.42 -1.32
CA ALA A 378 -35.82 -9.57 -0.75
C ALA A 378 -36.45 -10.90 -1.17
N ALA A 379 -37.78 -11.01 -1.07
CA ALA A 379 -38.51 -12.19 -1.48
C ALA A 379 -38.38 -12.47 -2.98
N TRP A 380 -38.53 -11.42 -3.82
CA TRP A 380 -38.42 -11.55 -5.27
C TRP A 380 -37.00 -11.95 -5.69
N ALA A 381 -35.98 -11.29 -5.15
CA ALA A 381 -34.56 -11.62 -5.46
C ALA A 381 -34.21 -13.08 -5.09
N LEU A 382 -34.68 -13.53 -3.91
CA LEU A 382 -34.51 -14.92 -3.49
C LEU A 382 -35.24 -15.88 -4.44
N LYS A 383 -36.49 -15.58 -4.82
CA LYS A 383 -37.30 -16.42 -5.72
C LYS A 383 -36.65 -16.56 -7.10
N VAL A 384 -36.15 -15.45 -7.67
CA VAL A 384 -35.48 -15.45 -8.98
C VAL A 384 -34.16 -16.23 -8.90
N ALA A 385 -33.44 -16.13 -7.80
CA ALA A 385 -32.16 -16.85 -7.62
C ALA A 385 -32.36 -18.35 -7.40
N SER A 386 -33.35 -18.77 -6.60
CA SER A 386 -33.53 -20.18 -6.19
C SER A 386 -34.40 -20.98 -7.14
N ASN A 387 -35.49 -20.40 -7.64
CA ASN A 387 -36.48 -21.14 -8.48
C ASN A 387 -37.21 -20.21 -9.46
N PRO A 388 -36.55 -19.67 -10.49
CA PRO A 388 -37.15 -18.72 -11.44
C PRO A 388 -38.27 -19.35 -12.26
N GLN A 389 -38.24 -20.67 -12.51
CA GLN A 389 -39.28 -21.37 -13.28
C GLN A 389 -40.55 -21.64 -12.47
N GLY A 390 -40.45 -21.53 -11.12
CA GLY A 390 -41.55 -21.74 -10.22
C GLY A 390 -42.22 -20.43 -9.78
N THR A 391 -42.01 -19.31 -10.47
CA THR A 391 -42.69 -18.04 -10.17
C THR A 391 -44.15 -18.09 -10.59
N THR A 392 -45.02 -17.46 -9.79
CA THR A 392 -46.50 -17.40 -9.99
C THR A 392 -46.97 -15.95 -9.94
N ALA A 393 -48.21 -15.71 -10.33
CA ALA A 393 -48.81 -14.38 -10.20
C ALA A 393 -48.83 -13.89 -8.73
N ALA A 394 -49.01 -14.79 -7.78
CA ALA A 394 -48.99 -14.44 -6.36
C ALA A 394 -47.59 -13.96 -5.86
N ASP A 395 -46.50 -14.41 -6.47
CA ASP A 395 -45.16 -13.93 -6.14
C ASP A 395 -44.96 -12.45 -6.59
N LEU A 396 -45.75 -11.98 -7.57
CA LEU A 396 -45.72 -10.59 -8.03
C LEU A 396 -46.55 -9.65 -7.17
N ASP A 397 -47.58 -10.17 -6.44
CA ASP A 397 -48.49 -9.34 -5.66
C ASP A 397 -47.77 -8.43 -4.66
N GLY A 398 -46.72 -8.94 -4.02
CA GLY A 398 -45.90 -8.16 -3.10
C GLY A 398 -45.20 -6.97 -3.77
N LEU A 399 -44.69 -7.15 -5.00
CA LEU A 399 -44.07 -6.06 -5.77
C LEU A 399 -45.10 -5.01 -6.24
N VAL A 400 -46.26 -5.47 -6.70
CA VAL A 400 -47.35 -4.59 -7.12
C VAL A 400 -47.84 -3.77 -5.92
N GLN A 401 -48.02 -4.39 -4.75
CA GLN A 401 -48.40 -3.69 -3.51
C GLN A 401 -47.29 -2.71 -3.05
N ALA A 402 -46.03 -3.01 -3.30
CA ALA A 402 -44.90 -2.12 -3.05
C ALA A 402 -44.77 -1.00 -4.09
N GLY A 403 -45.69 -0.93 -5.08
CA GLY A 403 -45.82 0.14 -6.05
C GLY A 403 -44.96 -0.03 -7.32
N PHE A 404 -44.49 -1.23 -7.63
CA PHE A 404 -43.84 -1.51 -8.90
C PHE A 404 -44.84 -1.75 -10.02
N ASP A 405 -44.63 -1.13 -11.16
CA ASP A 405 -45.35 -1.43 -12.40
C ASP A 405 -44.69 -2.59 -13.18
N ASP A 406 -45.36 -3.08 -14.22
CA ASP A 406 -44.88 -4.22 -15.03
C ASP A 406 -43.50 -3.96 -15.65
N ALA A 407 -43.22 -2.75 -16.10
CA ALA A 407 -41.91 -2.38 -16.68
C ALA A 407 -40.83 -2.36 -15.61
N GLN A 408 -41.12 -1.89 -14.41
CA GLN A 408 -40.23 -1.88 -13.28
C GLN A 408 -39.97 -3.31 -12.79
N ILE A 409 -40.96 -4.18 -12.74
CA ILE A 409 -40.83 -5.60 -12.38
C ILE A 409 -39.95 -6.33 -13.39
N LEU A 410 -40.12 -6.10 -14.69
CA LEU A 410 -39.25 -6.65 -15.72
C LEU A 410 -37.81 -6.21 -15.54
N ASN A 411 -37.55 -4.92 -15.32
CA ASN A 411 -36.19 -4.38 -15.12
C ASN A 411 -35.55 -4.83 -13.80
N LEU A 412 -36.33 -4.94 -12.72
CA LEU A 412 -35.87 -5.54 -11.45
C LEU A 412 -35.49 -6.98 -11.64
N THR A 413 -36.30 -7.77 -12.36
CA THR A 413 -35.99 -9.19 -12.63
C THR A 413 -34.70 -9.32 -13.44
N LEU A 414 -34.52 -8.48 -14.47
CA LEU A 414 -33.30 -8.46 -15.27
C LEU A 414 -32.11 -8.00 -14.43
N PHE A 415 -32.25 -6.99 -13.56
CA PHE A 415 -31.21 -6.58 -12.62
C PHE A 415 -30.76 -7.75 -11.75
N VAL A 416 -31.67 -8.48 -11.12
CA VAL A 416 -31.37 -9.64 -10.28
C VAL A 416 -30.64 -10.74 -11.08
N ALA A 417 -31.15 -11.06 -12.28
CA ALA A 417 -30.54 -12.07 -13.15
C ALA A 417 -29.10 -11.72 -13.58
N LEU A 418 -28.84 -10.44 -13.89
CA LEU A 418 -27.49 -9.94 -14.20
C LEU A 418 -26.56 -9.98 -12.99
N ARG A 419 -27.08 -9.71 -11.79
CA ARG A 419 -26.32 -9.86 -10.54
C ARG A 419 -25.95 -11.32 -10.27
N ILE A 420 -26.85 -12.26 -10.52
CA ILE A 420 -26.58 -13.70 -10.45
C ILE A 420 -25.52 -14.10 -11.48
N ALA A 421 -25.61 -13.61 -12.71
CA ALA A 421 -24.61 -13.88 -13.75
C ALA A 421 -23.21 -13.37 -13.33
N PHE A 422 -23.11 -12.15 -12.80
CA PHE A 422 -21.87 -11.60 -12.28
C PHE A 422 -21.33 -12.44 -11.11
N SER A 423 -22.17 -12.81 -10.15
CA SER A 423 -21.84 -13.69 -9.03
C SER A 423 -21.34 -15.07 -9.50
N THR A 424 -21.99 -15.63 -10.53
CA THR A 424 -21.59 -16.92 -11.11
C THR A 424 -20.20 -16.85 -11.72
N VAL A 425 -19.86 -15.77 -12.46
CA VAL A 425 -18.52 -15.58 -13.02
C VAL A 425 -17.47 -15.47 -11.90
N ASN A 426 -17.72 -14.63 -10.89
CA ASN A 426 -16.83 -14.47 -9.76
C ASN A 426 -16.59 -15.79 -9.02
N GLY A 427 -17.65 -16.51 -8.69
CA GLY A 427 -17.59 -17.79 -7.99
C GLY A 427 -16.88 -18.89 -8.80
N ALA A 428 -17.24 -19.03 -10.09
CA ALA A 428 -16.68 -20.03 -11.00
C ALA A 428 -15.18 -19.81 -11.26
N LEU A 429 -14.72 -18.56 -11.25
CA LEU A 429 -13.33 -18.19 -11.50
C LEU A 429 -12.55 -17.85 -10.21
N GLY A 430 -13.13 -18.12 -9.05
CA GLY A 430 -12.46 -18.13 -7.77
C GLY A 430 -12.21 -16.76 -7.14
N ALA A 431 -12.90 -15.70 -7.56
CA ALA A 431 -12.81 -14.39 -6.90
C ALA A 431 -13.40 -14.47 -5.48
N ARG A 432 -12.53 -14.49 -4.48
CA ARG A 432 -12.91 -14.50 -3.06
C ARG A 432 -12.52 -13.18 -2.39
N PRO A 433 -13.26 -12.73 -1.35
CA PRO A 433 -12.88 -11.53 -0.61
C PRO A 433 -11.45 -11.64 -0.06
N GLU A 434 -10.71 -10.56 -0.21
CA GLU A 434 -9.39 -10.38 0.38
C GLU A 434 -9.51 -10.22 1.92
N PRO A 435 -8.49 -10.63 2.70
CA PRO A 435 -8.45 -10.33 4.13
C PRO A 435 -8.64 -8.83 4.42
N GLU A 436 -8.06 -7.95 3.60
CA GLU A 436 -8.17 -6.50 3.70
C GLU A 436 -9.62 -6.03 3.53
N TYR A 437 -10.39 -6.67 2.65
CA TYR A 437 -11.80 -6.34 2.47
C TYR A 437 -12.63 -6.82 3.66
N VAL A 438 -12.33 -8.00 4.18
CA VAL A 438 -12.99 -8.51 5.39
C VAL A 438 -12.72 -7.60 6.59
N ASP A 439 -11.51 -7.05 6.72
CA ASP A 439 -11.17 -6.09 7.78
C ASP A 439 -11.73 -4.69 7.56
N TYR A 440 -12.00 -4.31 6.30
CA TYR A 440 -12.58 -3.01 5.94
C TYR A 440 -14.06 -2.88 6.28
N VAL A 441 -14.83 -3.99 6.26
CA VAL A 441 -16.28 -3.93 6.46
C VAL A 441 -16.66 -3.73 7.92
N ASP A 442 -17.88 -3.20 8.14
CA ASP A 442 -18.43 -3.04 9.48
C ASP A 442 -18.41 -4.37 10.26
N PRO A 443 -18.05 -4.35 11.57
CA PRO A 443 -17.98 -5.57 12.37
C PRO A 443 -19.28 -6.38 12.41
N ALA A 444 -20.44 -5.74 12.41
CA ALA A 444 -21.75 -6.44 12.39
C ALA A 444 -22.00 -7.14 11.06
N VAL A 445 -21.62 -6.49 9.94
CA VAL A 445 -21.65 -7.05 8.58
C VAL A 445 -20.73 -8.24 8.49
N ARG A 446 -19.49 -8.13 8.97
CA ARG A 446 -18.48 -9.20 8.97
C ARG A 446 -18.99 -10.43 9.72
N VAL A 447 -19.45 -10.27 10.96
CA VAL A 447 -19.95 -11.39 11.77
C VAL A 447 -21.15 -12.08 11.11
N ALA A 448 -22.08 -11.32 10.50
CA ALA A 448 -23.23 -11.90 9.79
C ALA A 448 -22.81 -12.66 8.54
N TRP A 449 -21.87 -12.10 7.78
CA TRP A 449 -21.30 -12.72 6.58
C TRP A 449 -20.53 -14.02 6.91
N GLU A 450 -19.63 -14.01 7.92
CA GLU A 450 -18.92 -15.22 8.36
C GLU A 450 -19.87 -16.37 8.73
N ARG A 451 -20.99 -16.06 9.38
CA ARG A 451 -22.03 -17.05 9.69
C ARG A 451 -22.78 -17.54 8.45
N ALA A 452 -22.99 -16.69 7.46
CA ALA A 452 -23.68 -17.05 6.23
C ALA A 452 -22.83 -17.96 5.32
N VAL A 453 -21.53 -17.72 5.23
CA VAL A 453 -20.62 -18.49 4.37
C VAL A 453 -20.15 -19.83 5.00
N THR A 454 -20.40 -20.05 6.29
CA THR A 454 -20.10 -21.30 6.99
C THR A 454 -21.29 -22.27 7.06
N ARG A 455 -22.47 -21.87 6.54
CA ARG A 455 -23.64 -22.72 6.39
C ARG A 455 -23.67 -23.45 5.06
#